data_668e4b1a2851b5ec457ea6becd9ee285
#
_entry.id   668e4b1a2851b5ec457ea6becd9ee285
#
_cell.length_a   1.000
_cell.length_b   1.000
_cell.length_c   1.000
_cell.angle_alpha   90.00
_cell.angle_beta   90.00
_cell.angle_gamma   90.00
#
_symmetry.space_group_name_H-M   'P 1'
#
loop_
_entity.id
_entity.type
_entity.pdbx_description
1 polymer ?
#
loop_
_entity_poly.entity_id
_entity_poly.type
_entity_poly.pdbx_seq_one_letter_code
_entity_poly.pdbx_strand_id
1 'polypeptide(L)'
;MDLLVAQGKVIYVGSSNFAGWHIAAANEAASRRHSFGLVSEQSLYNLKTRTIELEVIPACEAYGVGLLPWSPLGAGLLAGSLRDAAEGRRANSRMKAAADWLKDTLGAWEQLCSELGEHPADVAIAWLLANPVVTAPILGPRTMEQLESSLRSVDINLDSDVLARLNTIFPGPGGPAPEAYAW
;
A
#
# COMPACT_ATOMS: atom_id res chain seq x y z
N MET A 1 -10.63 24.39 3.41
CA MET A 1 -11.28 23.51 2.39
C MET A 1 -12.77 23.76 2.29
N ASP A 2 -13.51 23.91 3.39
CA ASP A 2 -14.96 24.11 3.39
C ASP A 2 -15.45 25.22 2.42
N LEU A 3 -14.73 26.35 2.36
CA LEU A 3 -15.04 27.44 1.43
C LEU A 3 -14.92 27.01 -0.05
N LEU A 4 -13.91 26.19 -0.38
CA LEU A 4 -13.71 25.70 -1.76
C LEU A 4 -14.78 24.69 -2.16
N VAL A 5 -15.22 23.87 -1.21
CA VAL A 5 -16.34 22.95 -1.40
C VAL A 5 -17.64 23.73 -1.59
N ALA A 6 -17.90 24.72 -0.72
CA ALA A 6 -19.09 25.57 -0.82
C ALA A 6 -19.14 26.38 -2.14
N GLN A 7 -17.99 26.74 -2.70
CA GLN A 7 -17.87 27.39 -4.01
C GLN A 7 -17.97 26.42 -5.21
N GLY A 8 -18.08 25.11 -4.97
CA GLY A 8 -18.11 24.08 -6.00
C GLY A 8 -16.78 23.89 -6.74
N LYS A 9 -15.66 24.41 -6.21
CA LYS A 9 -14.31 24.26 -6.79
C LYS A 9 -13.67 22.93 -6.42
N VAL A 10 -14.09 22.34 -5.32
CA VAL A 10 -13.65 21.03 -4.81
C VAL A 10 -14.92 20.26 -4.44
N ILE A 11 -14.97 18.99 -4.79
CA ILE A 11 -16.12 18.12 -4.42
C ILE A 11 -15.79 17.40 -3.11
N TYR A 12 -14.62 16.73 -3.06
CA TYR A 12 -14.16 15.97 -1.90
C TYR A 12 -12.75 16.37 -1.50
N VAL A 13 -12.41 16.15 -0.25
CA VAL A 13 -11.09 16.45 0.32
C VAL A 13 -10.49 15.17 0.84
N GLY A 14 -9.20 14.97 0.56
CA GLY A 14 -8.40 13.87 1.11
C GLY A 14 -7.17 14.39 1.82
N SER A 15 -6.46 13.49 2.48
CA SER A 15 -5.18 13.74 3.14
C SER A 15 -4.07 12.89 2.54
N SER A 16 -2.83 13.17 2.91
CA SER A 16 -1.68 12.37 2.53
C SER A 16 -0.67 12.31 3.68
N ASN A 17 -0.27 11.08 4.02
CA ASN A 17 0.68 10.75 5.07
C ASN A 17 0.26 11.32 6.45
N PHE A 18 -1.04 11.34 6.72
CA PHE A 18 -1.56 11.68 8.02
C PHE A 18 -1.39 10.52 9.00
N ALA A 19 -1.15 10.83 10.26
CA ALA A 19 -1.28 9.86 11.35
C ALA A 19 -2.77 9.55 11.58
N GLY A 20 -3.08 8.38 12.15
CA GLY A 20 -4.47 8.00 12.41
C GLY A 20 -5.24 9.01 13.25
N TRP A 21 -4.58 9.60 14.27
CA TRP A 21 -5.21 10.64 15.09
C TRP A 21 -5.51 11.94 14.32
N HIS A 22 -4.73 12.29 13.29
CA HIS A 22 -5.01 13.43 12.42
C HIS A 22 -6.27 13.19 11.59
N ILE A 23 -6.42 11.96 11.05
CA ILE A 23 -7.61 11.55 10.30
C ILE A 23 -8.84 11.66 11.20
N ALA A 24 -8.77 11.10 12.40
CA ALA A 24 -9.83 11.16 13.38
C ALA A 24 -10.20 12.62 13.73
N ALA A 25 -9.21 13.44 14.08
CA ALA A 25 -9.45 14.83 14.44
C ALA A 25 -10.07 15.66 13.30
N ALA A 26 -9.63 15.42 12.05
CA ALA A 26 -10.16 16.11 10.88
C ALA A 26 -11.63 15.74 10.62
N ASN A 27 -11.96 14.44 10.71
CA ASN A 27 -13.33 13.96 10.48
C ASN A 27 -14.27 14.36 11.61
N GLU A 28 -13.83 14.33 12.88
CA GLU A 28 -14.59 14.86 14.01
C GLU A 28 -14.89 16.36 13.87
N ALA A 29 -13.87 17.13 13.46
CA ALA A 29 -14.05 18.57 13.23
C ALA A 29 -15.01 18.85 12.04
N ALA A 30 -15.00 18.02 11.01
CA ALA A 30 -15.92 18.11 9.88
C ALA A 30 -17.35 17.74 10.29
N SER A 31 -17.52 16.65 11.04
CA SER A 31 -18.82 16.19 11.56
C SER A 31 -19.53 17.27 12.38
N ARG A 32 -18.79 17.95 13.26
CA ARG A 32 -19.34 19.09 14.06
C ARG A 32 -19.79 20.27 13.20
N ARG A 33 -19.30 20.37 11.97
CA ARG A 33 -19.68 21.40 11.00
C ARG A 33 -20.66 20.90 9.92
N HIS A 34 -21.14 19.67 10.07
CA HIS A 34 -22.04 19.02 9.12
C HIS A 34 -21.44 18.96 7.70
N SER A 35 -20.11 18.74 7.60
CA SER A 35 -19.40 18.54 6.33
C SER A 35 -18.85 17.11 6.23
N PHE A 36 -18.52 16.68 5.01
CA PHE A 36 -18.10 15.29 4.74
C PHE A 36 -16.77 14.90 5.39
N GLY A 37 -15.86 15.84 5.65
CA GLY A 37 -14.53 15.54 6.14
C GLY A 37 -13.61 14.99 5.04
N LEU A 38 -12.63 14.18 5.48
CA LEU A 38 -11.71 13.49 4.58
C LEU A 38 -12.38 12.24 4.04
N VAL A 39 -12.32 12.04 2.72
CA VAL A 39 -12.86 10.84 2.06
C VAL A 39 -11.77 9.88 1.60
N SER A 40 -10.52 10.33 1.55
CA SER A 40 -9.36 9.49 1.17
C SER A 40 -8.12 9.88 1.96
N GLU A 41 -7.27 8.88 2.19
CA GLU A 41 -5.91 9.04 2.72
C GLU A 41 -4.91 8.42 1.73
N GLN A 42 -3.91 9.19 1.31
CA GLN A 42 -2.85 8.71 0.45
C GLN A 42 -1.59 8.46 1.27
N SER A 43 -1.25 7.20 1.53
CA SER A 43 -0.14 6.81 2.40
C SER A 43 0.82 5.82 1.75
N LEU A 44 2.09 5.82 2.21
CA LEU A 44 3.06 4.80 1.87
C LEU A 44 2.61 3.45 2.44
N TYR A 45 2.27 2.51 1.55
CA TYR A 45 1.89 1.18 1.96
C TYR A 45 2.26 0.14 0.89
N ASN A 46 2.98 -0.88 1.30
CA ASN A 46 3.36 -2.03 0.49
C ASN A 46 3.84 -3.16 1.42
N LEU A 47 4.07 -4.36 0.87
CA LEU A 47 4.53 -5.54 1.63
C LEU A 47 5.71 -5.24 2.56
N LYS A 48 6.68 -4.42 2.13
CA LYS A 48 7.86 -4.07 2.92
C LYS A 48 7.61 -2.98 3.96
N THR A 49 6.61 -2.12 3.76
CA THR A 49 6.34 -0.95 4.61
C THR A 49 4.90 -0.98 5.05
N ARG A 50 4.67 -1.48 6.27
CA ARG A 50 3.35 -1.83 6.82
C ARG A 50 2.98 -1.06 8.09
N THR A 51 3.76 -0.07 8.47
CA THR A 51 3.56 0.70 9.73
C THR A 51 2.19 1.37 9.84
N ILE A 52 1.56 1.70 8.72
CA ILE A 52 0.22 2.31 8.72
C ILE A 52 -0.88 1.37 9.23
N GLU A 53 -0.61 0.06 9.33
CA GLU A 53 -1.53 -0.92 9.90
C GLU A 53 -1.76 -0.69 11.41
N LEU A 54 -0.87 0.03 12.08
CA LEU A 54 -1.00 0.32 13.52
C LEU A 54 -2.19 1.25 13.83
N GLU A 55 -2.34 2.34 13.10
CA GLU A 55 -3.37 3.35 13.41
C GLU A 55 -4.04 3.99 12.20
N VAL A 56 -3.34 4.14 11.06
CA VAL A 56 -3.91 4.80 9.88
C VAL A 56 -5.01 3.96 9.26
N ILE A 57 -4.77 2.67 9.05
CA ILE A 57 -5.78 1.74 8.52
C ILE A 57 -6.98 1.65 9.48
N PRO A 58 -6.83 1.40 10.79
CA PRO A 58 -7.94 1.45 11.72
C PRO A 58 -8.73 2.77 11.72
N ALA A 59 -8.03 3.91 11.59
CA ALA A 59 -8.71 5.21 11.49
C ALA A 59 -9.49 5.34 10.17
N CYS A 60 -8.92 4.88 9.06
CA CYS A 60 -9.63 4.87 7.77
C CYS A 60 -10.90 4.02 7.84
N GLU A 61 -10.82 2.83 8.44
CA GLU A 61 -11.98 1.96 8.67
C GLU A 61 -13.04 2.63 9.54
N ALA A 62 -12.65 3.20 10.67
CA ALA A 62 -13.56 3.81 11.62
C ALA A 62 -14.33 5.01 11.04
N TYR A 63 -13.71 5.75 10.13
CA TYR A 63 -14.29 6.97 9.53
C TYR A 63 -14.76 6.78 8.09
N GLY A 64 -14.69 5.58 7.53
CA GLY A 64 -15.07 5.30 6.13
C GLY A 64 -14.20 6.04 5.10
N VAL A 65 -12.91 6.23 5.40
CA VAL A 65 -11.94 6.90 4.55
C VAL A 65 -11.24 5.86 3.66
N GLY A 66 -11.28 6.06 2.34
CA GLY A 66 -10.62 5.15 1.40
C GLY A 66 -9.11 5.34 1.41
N LEU A 67 -8.35 4.23 1.45
CA LEU A 67 -6.89 4.26 1.40
C LEU A 67 -6.38 4.18 -0.04
N LEU A 68 -5.44 5.07 -0.38
CA LEU A 68 -4.74 5.14 -1.67
C LEU A 68 -3.24 4.89 -1.48
N PRO A 69 -2.78 3.63 -1.49
CA PRO A 69 -1.37 3.31 -1.32
C PRO A 69 -0.49 3.91 -2.42
N TRP A 70 0.55 4.65 -2.04
CA TRP A 70 1.59 5.03 -2.98
C TRP A 70 2.86 4.19 -2.80
N SER A 71 3.67 4.10 -3.86
CA SER A 71 4.85 3.22 -3.93
C SER A 71 4.56 1.73 -3.68
N PRO A 72 3.56 1.16 -4.35
CA PRO A 72 3.10 -0.22 -4.12
C PRO A 72 4.21 -1.26 -4.31
N LEU A 73 5.19 -0.97 -5.17
CA LEU A 73 6.31 -1.86 -5.48
C LEU A 73 7.58 -1.55 -4.68
N GLY A 74 7.51 -0.75 -3.60
CA GLY A 74 8.65 -0.43 -2.75
C GLY A 74 9.84 0.14 -3.54
N ALA A 75 9.61 1.12 -4.40
CA ALA A 75 10.58 1.70 -5.34
C ALA A 75 11.16 0.68 -6.35
N GLY A 76 10.46 -0.41 -6.61
CA GLY A 76 10.82 -1.47 -7.55
C GLY A 76 11.46 -2.70 -6.90
N LEU A 77 11.69 -2.72 -5.59
CA LEU A 77 12.22 -3.90 -4.88
C LEU A 77 11.28 -5.11 -4.99
N LEU A 78 9.98 -4.87 -4.97
CA LEU A 78 8.96 -5.92 -5.04
C LEU A 78 8.60 -6.34 -6.47
N ALA A 79 9.27 -5.80 -7.48
CA ALA A 79 8.99 -6.09 -8.89
C ALA A 79 10.00 -7.07 -9.54
N GLY A 80 10.50 -8.05 -8.81
CA GLY A 80 11.47 -9.02 -9.32
C GLY A 80 12.90 -8.46 -9.38
N SER A 81 13.35 -7.80 -8.31
CA SER A 81 14.61 -7.08 -8.28
C SER A 81 15.87 -7.97 -8.33
N LEU A 82 15.75 -9.25 -8.01
CA LEU A 82 16.87 -10.20 -8.07
C LEU A 82 17.07 -10.76 -9.49
N ARG A 83 15.98 -10.84 -10.28
CA ARG A 83 16.03 -11.38 -11.66
C ARG A 83 16.38 -10.31 -12.69
N ASP A 84 15.89 -9.08 -12.54
CA ASP A 84 15.97 -8.00 -13.53
C ASP A 84 16.58 -6.72 -12.95
N ALA A 85 17.78 -6.80 -12.40
CA ALA A 85 18.44 -5.68 -11.71
C ALA A 85 18.86 -4.49 -12.61
N ALA A 86 18.63 -4.55 -13.93
CA ALA A 86 19.31 -3.67 -14.89
C ALA A 86 18.58 -2.37 -15.24
N GLU A 87 17.28 -2.18 -14.93
CA GLU A 87 16.52 -1.05 -15.48
C GLU A 87 15.84 -0.14 -14.43
N GLY A 88 15.77 1.15 -14.76
CA GLY A 88 14.99 2.15 -14.04
C GLY A 88 15.55 2.54 -12.66
N ARG A 89 14.67 2.74 -11.67
CA ARG A 89 15.07 3.12 -10.30
C ARG A 89 15.94 2.06 -9.62
N ARG A 90 15.87 0.81 -10.06
CA ARG A 90 16.68 -0.33 -9.58
C ARG A 90 18.17 -0.18 -9.91
N ALA A 91 18.52 0.59 -10.94
CA ALA A 91 19.91 0.89 -11.29
C ALA A 91 20.63 1.81 -10.28
N ASN A 92 19.90 2.42 -9.34
CA ASN A 92 20.47 3.30 -8.31
C ASN A 92 21.24 2.46 -7.26
N SER A 93 22.44 2.93 -6.88
CA SER A 93 23.31 2.27 -5.88
C SER A 93 22.61 2.02 -4.53
N ARG A 94 21.75 2.94 -4.09
CA ARG A 94 20.95 2.81 -2.86
C ARG A 94 19.94 1.65 -2.96
N MET A 95 19.32 1.46 -4.11
CA MET A 95 18.39 0.33 -4.32
C MET A 95 19.12 -1.00 -4.40
N LYS A 96 20.32 -1.04 -4.99
CA LYS A 96 21.18 -2.24 -4.99
C LYS A 96 21.56 -2.63 -3.56
N ALA A 97 22.04 -1.68 -2.76
CA ALA A 97 22.37 -1.94 -1.35
C ALA A 97 21.16 -2.43 -0.55
N ALA A 98 19.96 -1.88 -0.79
CA ALA A 98 18.74 -2.34 -0.14
C ALA A 98 18.32 -3.74 -0.61
N ALA A 99 18.50 -4.07 -1.88
CA ALA A 99 18.25 -5.42 -2.41
C ALA A 99 19.24 -6.45 -1.84
N ASP A 100 20.52 -6.09 -1.71
CA ASP A 100 21.53 -6.94 -1.10
C ASP A 100 21.22 -7.21 0.37
N TRP A 101 20.81 -6.20 1.11
CA TRP A 101 20.41 -6.32 2.53
C TRP A 101 19.16 -7.19 2.73
N LEU A 102 18.22 -7.15 1.78
CA LEU A 102 16.96 -7.91 1.80
C LEU A 102 17.02 -9.18 0.95
N LYS A 103 18.20 -9.63 0.53
CA LYS A 103 18.37 -10.69 -0.47
C LYS A 103 17.58 -11.96 -0.14
N ASP A 104 17.65 -12.43 1.10
CA ASP A 104 16.97 -13.66 1.52
C ASP A 104 15.45 -13.48 1.52
N THR A 105 14.97 -12.33 2.01
CA THR A 105 13.54 -11.96 1.99
C THR A 105 13.01 -11.85 0.56
N LEU A 106 13.75 -11.17 -0.32
CA LEU A 106 13.37 -11.02 -1.73
C LEU A 106 13.48 -12.35 -2.47
N GLY A 107 14.43 -13.22 -2.11
CA GLY A 107 14.53 -14.58 -2.65
C GLY A 107 13.30 -15.43 -2.32
N ALA A 108 12.88 -15.44 -1.06
CA ALA A 108 11.65 -16.13 -0.64
C ALA A 108 10.39 -15.53 -1.30
N TRP A 109 10.35 -14.21 -1.46
CA TRP A 109 9.30 -13.49 -2.17
C TRP A 109 9.19 -13.91 -3.64
N GLU A 110 10.30 -13.85 -4.39
CA GLU A 110 10.31 -14.19 -5.82
C GLU A 110 10.06 -15.69 -6.04
N GLN A 111 10.47 -16.54 -5.10
CA GLN A 111 10.13 -17.97 -5.12
C GLN A 111 8.62 -18.17 -4.97
N LEU A 112 7.98 -17.53 -3.98
CA LEU A 112 6.52 -17.62 -3.78
C LEU A 112 5.77 -17.18 -5.05
N CYS A 113 6.15 -16.05 -5.67
CA CYS A 113 5.54 -15.59 -6.91
C CYS A 113 5.72 -16.61 -8.06
N SER A 114 6.90 -17.24 -8.14
CA SER A 114 7.16 -18.30 -9.13
C SER A 114 6.28 -19.54 -8.92
N GLU A 115 6.03 -19.92 -7.66
CA GLU A 115 5.12 -21.03 -7.32
C GLU A 115 3.67 -20.71 -7.69
N LEU A 116 3.26 -19.44 -7.58
CA LEU A 116 1.95 -18.96 -8.02
C LEU A 116 1.83 -18.84 -9.54
N GLY A 117 2.95 -18.86 -10.26
CA GLY A 117 2.98 -18.62 -11.72
C GLY A 117 2.73 -17.17 -12.09
N GLU A 118 2.90 -16.22 -11.14
CA GLU A 118 2.58 -14.81 -11.31
C GLU A 118 3.82 -13.92 -11.22
N HIS A 119 3.76 -12.75 -11.86
CA HIS A 119 4.85 -11.77 -11.80
C HIS A 119 4.86 -11.08 -10.43
N PRO A 120 6.04 -10.88 -9.79
CA PRO A 120 6.12 -10.28 -8.46
C PRO A 120 5.43 -8.91 -8.34
N ALA A 121 5.52 -8.04 -9.35
CA ALA A 121 4.84 -6.75 -9.33
C ALA A 121 3.31 -6.90 -9.22
N ASP A 122 2.74 -7.86 -9.92
CA ASP A 122 1.30 -8.07 -9.98
C ASP A 122 0.80 -8.68 -8.65
N VAL A 123 1.55 -9.62 -8.07
CA VAL A 123 1.24 -10.17 -6.74
C VAL A 123 1.34 -9.09 -5.64
N ALA A 124 2.31 -8.18 -5.73
CA ALA A 124 2.43 -7.08 -4.77
C ALA A 124 1.23 -6.11 -4.84
N ILE A 125 0.70 -5.86 -6.02
CA ILE A 125 -0.51 -5.06 -6.22
C ILE A 125 -1.75 -5.82 -5.73
N ALA A 126 -1.87 -7.12 -6.08
CA ALA A 126 -2.96 -7.97 -5.64
C ALA A 126 -3.03 -8.07 -4.10
N TRP A 127 -1.88 -8.13 -3.43
CA TRP A 127 -1.83 -8.09 -1.96
C TRP A 127 -2.42 -6.80 -1.38
N LEU A 128 -2.14 -5.65 -1.99
CA LEU A 128 -2.77 -4.39 -1.56
C LEU A 128 -4.28 -4.42 -1.77
N LEU A 129 -4.74 -4.94 -2.91
CA LEU A 129 -6.16 -5.05 -3.23
C LEU A 129 -6.91 -6.06 -2.36
N ALA A 130 -6.21 -7.03 -1.78
CA ALA A 130 -6.79 -7.96 -0.81
C ALA A 130 -7.17 -7.29 0.54
N ASN A 131 -6.67 -6.08 0.81
CA ASN A 131 -7.06 -5.32 1.99
C ASN A 131 -8.32 -4.46 1.69
N PRO A 132 -9.46 -4.69 2.37
CA PRO A 132 -10.73 -4.03 2.06
C PRO A 132 -10.73 -2.51 2.23
N VAL A 133 -9.80 -1.95 3.01
CA VAL A 133 -9.63 -0.49 3.19
C VAL A 133 -8.97 0.16 1.98
N VAL A 134 -8.22 -0.61 1.19
CA VAL A 134 -7.55 -0.10 0.00
C VAL A 134 -8.58 0.11 -1.11
N THR A 135 -8.77 1.37 -1.48
CA THR A 135 -9.65 1.73 -2.59
C THR A 135 -8.96 1.53 -3.94
N ALA A 136 -7.72 2.05 -4.07
CA ALA A 136 -6.92 1.89 -5.28
C ALA A 136 -5.44 2.20 -5.01
N PRO A 137 -4.49 1.31 -5.35
CA PRO A 137 -3.08 1.63 -5.32
C PRO A 137 -2.69 2.59 -6.46
N ILE A 138 -1.76 3.51 -6.17
CA ILE A 138 -1.25 4.47 -7.17
C ILE A 138 -0.11 3.81 -7.93
N LEU A 139 -0.35 3.56 -9.20
CA LEU A 139 0.60 2.94 -10.11
C LEU A 139 1.34 3.97 -10.95
N GLY A 140 2.58 3.65 -11.33
CA GLY A 140 3.41 4.48 -12.21
C GLY A 140 4.08 3.64 -13.30
N PRO A 141 3.32 2.99 -14.19
CA PRO A 141 3.88 2.24 -15.31
C PRO A 141 4.58 3.21 -16.28
N ARG A 142 5.66 2.75 -16.90
CA ARG A 142 6.41 3.51 -17.91
C ARG A 142 6.23 2.98 -19.32
N THR A 143 5.69 1.76 -19.44
CA THR A 143 5.38 1.11 -20.71
C THR A 143 3.94 0.59 -20.69
N MET A 144 3.37 0.36 -21.85
CA MET A 144 2.03 -0.24 -21.99
C MET A 144 2.02 -1.65 -21.40
N GLU A 145 3.06 -2.43 -21.62
CA GLU A 145 3.21 -3.77 -21.06
C GLU A 145 3.13 -3.77 -19.53
N GLN A 146 3.82 -2.82 -18.86
CA GLN A 146 3.73 -2.66 -17.41
C GLN A 146 2.32 -2.27 -16.95
N LEU A 147 1.62 -1.44 -17.72
CA LEU A 147 0.24 -1.06 -17.40
C LEU A 147 -0.69 -2.26 -17.53
N GLU A 148 -0.63 -2.98 -18.65
CA GLU A 148 -1.47 -4.15 -18.92
C GLU A 148 -1.23 -5.26 -17.87
N SER A 149 0.03 -5.53 -17.52
CA SER A 149 0.38 -6.46 -16.44
C SER A 149 -0.23 -6.01 -15.12
N SER A 150 -0.04 -4.75 -14.74
CA SER A 150 -0.58 -4.22 -13.48
C SER A 150 -2.11 -4.30 -13.39
N LEU A 151 -2.82 -4.15 -14.51
CA LEU A 151 -4.29 -4.28 -14.54
C LEU A 151 -4.75 -5.73 -14.27
N ARG A 152 -3.97 -6.73 -14.68
CA ARG A 152 -4.25 -8.14 -14.38
C ARG A 152 -4.23 -8.46 -12.88
N SER A 153 -3.60 -7.62 -12.07
CA SER A 153 -3.53 -7.82 -10.62
C SER A 153 -4.91 -7.89 -9.95
N VAL A 154 -5.95 -7.34 -10.57
CA VAL A 154 -7.32 -7.42 -10.06
C VAL A 154 -7.92 -8.82 -10.14
N ASP A 155 -7.39 -9.67 -11.03
CA ASP A 155 -7.85 -11.04 -11.25
C ASP A 155 -7.06 -12.06 -10.40
N ILE A 156 -5.98 -11.64 -9.74
CA ILE A 156 -5.15 -12.50 -8.91
C ILE A 156 -5.82 -12.65 -7.54
N ASN A 157 -6.26 -13.86 -7.25
CA ASN A 157 -6.83 -14.20 -5.95
C ASN A 157 -5.74 -14.79 -5.04
N LEU A 158 -5.47 -14.13 -3.92
CA LEU A 158 -4.55 -14.58 -2.89
C LEU A 158 -5.36 -15.23 -1.77
N ASP A 159 -5.28 -16.54 -1.66
CA ASP A 159 -5.95 -17.28 -0.59
C ASP A 159 -5.30 -17.05 0.79
N SER A 160 -5.92 -17.58 1.84
CA SER A 160 -5.45 -17.43 3.22
C SER A 160 -4.03 -17.97 3.44
N ASP A 161 -3.67 -19.06 2.75
CA ASP A 161 -2.37 -19.70 2.92
C ASP A 161 -1.26 -18.86 2.26
N VAL A 162 -1.53 -18.30 1.09
CA VAL A 162 -0.64 -17.36 0.41
C VAL A 162 -0.46 -16.09 1.25
N LEU A 163 -1.56 -15.52 1.78
CA LEU A 163 -1.48 -14.34 2.65
C LEU A 163 -0.68 -14.62 3.93
N ALA A 164 -0.83 -15.79 4.55
CA ALA A 164 -0.05 -16.20 5.71
C ALA A 164 1.45 -16.33 5.38
N ARG A 165 1.78 -16.91 4.22
CA ARG A 165 3.18 -16.99 3.74
C ARG A 165 3.76 -15.59 3.49
N LEU A 166 2.99 -14.69 2.88
CA LEU A 166 3.40 -13.30 2.68
C LEU A 166 3.66 -12.58 4.01
N ASN A 167 2.83 -12.81 5.02
CA ASN A 167 3.05 -12.27 6.37
C ASN A 167 4.29 -12.84 7.05
N THR A 168 4.69 -14.06 6.72
CA THR A 168 5.96 -14.66 7.20
C THR A 168 7.17 -14.04 6.52
N ILE A 169 7.10 -13.78 5.21
CA ILE A 169 8.18 -13.18 4.43
C ILE A 169 8.33 -11.68 4.78
N PHE A 170 7.21 -10.98 4.90
CA PHE A 170 7.14 -9.56 5.22
C PHE A 170 6.28 -9.34 6.48
N PRO A 171 6.83 -9.55 7.66
CA PRO A 171 6.04 -9.40 8.88
C PRO A 171 5.55 -7.96 9.04
N GLY A 172 4.26 -7.82 9.31
CA GLY A 172 3.66 -6.57 9.70
C GLY A 172 3.91 -6.26 11.20
N PRO A 173 3.29 -5.20 11.73
CA PRO A 173 3.43 -4.82 13.13
C PRO A 173 2.71 -5.77 14.10
N GLY A 174 2.01 -6.80 13.62
CA GLY A 174 1.31 -7.80 14.44
C GLY A 174 -0.18 -7.50 14.67
N GLY A 175 -0.61 -6.27 14.46
CA GLY A 175 -1.99 -5.81 14.63
C GLY A 175 -2.07 -4.30 14.80
N PRO A 176 -3.27 -3.71 14.95
CA PRO A 176 -3.42 -2.30 15.24
C PRO A 176 -2.92 -1.97 16.66
N ALA A 177 -2.53 -0.72 16.90
CA ALA A 177 -2.19 -0.24 18.22
C ALA A 177 -3.47 -0.14 19.09
N PRO A 178 -3.43 -0.44 20.41
CA PRO A 178 -2.25 -0.85 21.18
C PRO A 178 -1.91 -2.35 21.09
N GLU A 179 -2.64 -3.17 20.35
CA GLU A 179 -2.46 -4.63 20.29
C GLU A 179 -1.05 -5.04 19.87
N ALA A 180 -0.47 -4.30 18.92
CA ALA A 180 0.90 -4.53 18.46
C ALA A 180 1.97 -4.39 19.56
N TYR A 181 1.63 -3.78 20.69
CA TYR A 181 2.50 -3.56 21.85
C TYR A 181 2.01 -4.32 23.09
N ALA A 182 0.95 -5.13 22.97
CA ALA A 182 0.51 -6.01 24.03
C ALA A 182 1.44 -7.23 24.12
N TRP A 183 2.01 -7.47 25.27
CA TRP A 183 2.89 -8.60 25.64
C TRP A 183 2.38 -9.33 26.86
#